data_9337f03682ffcfce3e54d3ad25167153
#
_entry.id   9337f03682ffcfce3e54d3ad25167153
#
_cell.length_a   1.000
_cell.length_b   1.000
_cell.length_c   1.000
_cell.angle_alpha   90.00
_cell.angle_beta   90.00
_cell.angle_gamma   90.00
#
_symmetry.space_group_name_H-M   'P 1'
#
loop_
_entity.id
_entity.type
_entity.pdbx_description
1 polymer ?
#
loop_
_entity_poly.entity_id
_entity_poly.type
_entity_poly.pdbx_seq_one_letter_code
_entity_poly.pdbx_strand_id
1 'polypeptide(L)'
;HLEGRIPKLGSNPPPMDWHATSPIIYFAQLPNTVHGEQLFAQIVHAISSRSWLFKFGRVKMVFVCGDTVSMRSLASPQDLRSRAKLGTVVQSLSTPRLLLTGDDLEPYASHMFPPTPSVGPRVPLTSVLIPNTNISSGLLKRKLSVLEVEPLKDPLIDARDMESFEFLTRNMFVLKTKTVEEGLKHVMPGANNVLRLLSPSHPRMRDRPEDVVLPDTPIVQLTNRQWASLAEAFEKWPFKPTIYMDEGRIRHQLSDSLV
;
A
#
# COMPACT_ATOMS: atom_id res chain seq x y z
N HIS A 1 -38.90 9.81 -9.77
CA HIS A 1 -39.02 9.63 -8.28
C HIS A 1 -37.68 9.26 -7.58
N LEU A 2 -36.53 9.69 -8.11
CA LEU A 2 -35.21 9.51 -7.47
C LEU A 2 -34.64 10.83 -6.91
N GLU A 3 -35.32 11.95 -7.14
CA GLU A 3 -34.82 13.29 -6.76
C GLU A 3 -34.74 13.55 -5.25
N GLY A 4 -35.37 12.73 -4.43
CA GLY A 4 -35.35 12.87 -2.97
C GLY A 4 -34.29 12.05 -2.22
N ARG A 5 -33.48 11.24 -2.91
CA ARG A 5 -32.52 10.31 -2.28
C ARG A 5 -31.04 10.66 -2.49
N ILE A 6 -30.75 11.62 -3.34
CA ILE A 6 -29.37 12.10 -3.51
C ILE A 6 -29.19 13.32 -2.61
N PRO A 7 -28.30 13.25 -1.60
CA PRO A 7 -27.95 14.44 -0.83
C PRO A 7 -27.50 15.53 -1.79
N LYS A 8 -28.04 16.75 -1.64
CA LYS A 8 -27.61 17.89 -2.47
C LYS A 8 -26.10 17.99 -2.40
N LEU A 9 -25.47 17.91 -3.56
CA LEU A 9 -24.01 17.99 -3.77
C LEU A 9 -23.52 19.40 -3.43
N GLY A 10 -23.56 19.80 -2.20
CA GLY A 10 -23.19 21.17 -1.79
C GLY A 10 -22.85 21.31 -0.31
N SER A 11 -23.19 20.34 0.50
CA SER A 11 -22.71 20.24 1.87
C SER A 11 -21.68 19.13 1.96
N ASN A 12 -20.43 19.45 2.27
CA ASN A 12 -19.46 18.43 2.67
C ASN A 12 -20.11 17.62 3.80
N PRO A 13 -20.40 16.32 3.62
CA PRO A 13 -20.95 15.55 4.70
C PRO A 13 -19.99 15.61 5.89
N PRO A 14 -20.49 15.66 7.12
CA PRO A 14 -19.64 15.65 8.29
C PRO A 14 -18.73 14.42 8.21
N PRO A 15 -17.45 14.50 8.60
CA PRO A 15 -16.56 13.37 8.61
C PRO A 15 -17.17 12.26 9.47
N MET A 16 -17.28 11.06 8.92
CA MET A 16 -17.77 9.91 9.68
C MET A 16 -16.71 9.47 10.69
N ASP A 17 -17.19 9.00 11.83
CA ASP A 17 -16.32 8.38 12.83
C ASP A 17 -15.53 7.23 12.20
N TRP A 18 -14.22 7.28 12.35
CA TRP A 18 -13.33 6.23 11.83
C TRP A 18 -13.62 4.85 12.42
N HIS A 19 -14.07 4.79 13.67
CA HIS A 19 -14.37 3.53 14.34
C HIS A 19 -15.69 2.91 13.88
N ALA A 20 -16.57 3.69 13.26
CA ALA A 20 -17.78 3.18 12.64
C ALA A 20 -17.48 2.52 11.27
N THR A 21 -18.29 1.52 10.92
CA THR A 21 -18.23 0.91 9.59
C THR A 21 -18.92 1.82 8.59
N SER A 22 -18.25 2.17 7.51
CA SER A 22 -18.86 2.93 6.42
C SER A 22 -19.94 2.09 5.71
N PRO A 23 -21.09 2.66 5.36
CA PRO A 23 -22.10 2.00 4.52
C PRO A 23 -21.67 1.94 3.04
N ILE A 24 -20.55 2.56 2.69
CA ILE A 24 -20.05 2.65 1.33
C ILE A 24 -19.09 1.50 1.07
N ILE A 25 -19.25 0.84 -0.07
CA ILE A 25 -18.27 -0.09 -0.64
C ILE A 25 -17.75 0.53 -1.92
N TYR A 26 -16.44 0.65 -2.04
CA TYR A 26 -15.77 1.11 -3.24
C TYR A 26 -15.37 -0.08 -4.10
N PHE A 27 -15.89 -0.12 -5.33
CA PHE A 27 -15.54 -1.15 -6.31
C PHE A 27 -14.80 -0.50 -7.49
N ALA A 28 -13.66 -1.08 -7.87
CA ALA A 28 -12.91 -0.59 -9.02
C ALA A 28 -12.19 -1.72 -9.76
N GLN A 29 -12.13 -1.60 -11.08
CA GLN A 29 -11.22 -2.37 -11.91
C GLN A 29 -9.97 -1.54 -12.17
N LEU A 30 -8.81 -2.07 -11.80
CA LEU A 30 -7.53 -1.43 -12.01
C LEU A 30 -6.90 -1.92 -13.31
N PRO A 31 -6.21 -1.05 -14.06
CA PRO A 31 -5.40 -1.49 -15.19
C PRO A 31 -4.39 -2.56 -14.76
N ASN A 32 -4.26 -3.64 -15.55
CA ASN A 32 -3.28 -4.69 -15.28
C ASN A 32 -1.87 -4.27 -15.75
N THR A 33 -1.41 -3.13 -15.25
CA THR A 33 -0.15 -2.46 -15.58
C THR A 33 0.49 -1.87 -14.33
N VAL A 34 1.70 -1.34 -14.47
CA VAL A 34 2.39 -0.59 -13.39
C VAL A 34 1.53 0.58 -12.88
N HIS A 35 0.80 1.26 -13.77
CA HIS A 35 -0.07 2.36 -13.37
C HIS A 35 -1.23 1.91 -12.48
N GLY A 36 -1.78 0.71 -12.71
CA GLY A 36 -2.80 0.15 -11.83
C GLY A 36 -2.25 -0.18 -10.44
N GLU A 37 -1.02 -0.72 -10.37
CA GLU A 37 -0.33 -0.95 -9.09
C GLU A 37 -0.04 0.37 -8.35
N GLN A 38 0.38 1.41 -9.08
CA GLN A 38 0.60 2.75 -8.51
C GLN A 38 -0.69 3.36 -7.98
N LEU A 39 -1.78 3.30 -8.77
CA LEU A 39 -3.09 3.79 -8.34
C LEU A 39 -3.58 3.06 -7.10
N PHE A 40 -3.45 1.74 -7.07
CA PHE A 40 -3.77 0.93 -5.89
C PHE A 40 -2.98 1.38 -4.66
N ALA A 41 -1.66 1.56 -4.80
CA ALA A 41 -0.81 2.01 -3.71
C ALA A 41 -1.21 3.41 -3.19
N GLN A 42 -1.57 4.35 -4.10
CA GLN A 42 -2.04 5.68 -3.73
C GLN A 42 -3.37 5.63 -2.95
N ILE A 43 -4.31 4.79 -3.40
CA ILE A 43 -5.60 4.60 -2.73
C ILE A 43 -5.37 4.05 -1.32
N VAL A 44 -4.55 3.02 -1.17
CA VAL A 44 -4.22 2.44 0.15
C VAL A 44 -3.51 3.46 1.05
N HIS A 45 -2.58 4.23 0.48
CA HIS A 45 -1.88 5.28 1.24
C HIS A 45 -2.83 6.32 1.84
N ALA A 46 -3.91 6.67 1.13
CA ALA A 46 -4.92 7.63 1.60
C ALA A 46 -5.65 7.18 2.89
N ILE A 47 -5.55 5.89 3.27
CA ILE A 47 -6.06 5.37 4.56
C ILE A 47 -5.36 6.07 5.72
N SER A 48 -4.03 6.24 5.67
CA SER A 48 -3.24 6.81 6.76
C SER A 48 -3.62 8.25 7.09
N SER A 49 -3.91 9.05 6.06
CA SER A 49 -4.29 10.45 6.19
C SER A 49 -5.81 10.66 6.30
N ARG A 50 -6.60 9.57 6.24
CA ARG A 50 -8.08 9.62 6.22
C ARG A 50 -8.61 10.59 5.16
N SER A 51 -7.91 10.70 4.04
CA SER A 51 -8.23 11.62 2.95
C SER A 51 -9.08 10.95 1.88
N TRP A 52 -9.56 11.73 0.92
CA TRP A 52 -10.34 11.30 -0.24
C TRP A 52 -11.53 10.43 0.16
N LEU A 53 -11.57 9.16 -0.24
CA LEU A 53 -12.64 8.21 0.05
C LEU A 53 -12.83 7.98 1.56
N PHE A 54 -11.76 8.06 2.33
CA PHE A 54 -11.75 7.75 3.76
C PHE A 54 -12.25 8.90 4.66
N LYS A 55 -12.63 10.04 4.06
CA LYS A 55 -13.47 11.04 4.73
C LYS A 55 -14.86 10.49 5.12
N PHE A 56 -15.29 9.45 4.42
CA PHE A 56 -16.56 8.74 4.69
C PHE A 56 -16.40 7.54 5.64
N GLY A 57 -15.37 7.55 6.48
CA GLY A 57 -15.07 6.47 7.42
C GLY A 57 -14.26 5.32 6.78
N ARG A 58 -14.29 4.16 7.42
CA ARG A 58 -13.58 2.94 6.94
C ARG A 58 -14.33 2.31 5.77
N VAL A 59 -14.13 2.87 4.58
CA VAL A 59 -14.73 2.35 3.35
C VAL A 59 -14.04 1.06 2.95
N LYS A 60 -14.81 -0.01 2.84
CA LYS A 60 -14.35 -1.29 2.29
C LYS A 60 -14.16 -1.15 0.78
N MET A 61 -13.07 -1.69 0.26
CA MET A 61 -12.73 -1.63 -1.15
C MET A 61 -12.65 -3.02 -1.76
N VAL A 62 -13.10 -3.15 -2.99
CA VAL A 62 -12.99 -4.38 -3.79
C VAL A 62 -12.39 -4.01 -5.13
N PHE A 63 -11.27 -4.64 -5.46
CA PHE A 63 -10.52 -4.38 -6.68
C PHE A 63 -10.47 -5.60 -7.58
N VAL A 64 -10.84 -5.44 -8.83
CA VAL A 64 -10.42 -6.34 -9.90
C VAL A 64 -9.05 -5.84 -10.37
N CYS A 65 -8.00 -6.58 -10.11
CA CYS A 65 -6.62 -6.17 -10.36
C CYS A 65 -5.76 -7.32 -10.87
N GLY A 66 -4.56 -7.02 -11.34
CA GLY A 66 -3.61 -8.05 -11.72
C GLY A 66 -3.24 -8.94 -10.53
N ASP A 67 -3.10 -10.24 -10.77
CA ASP A 67 -2.73 -11.25 -9.77
C ASP A 67 -1.47 -10.90 -8.98
N THR A 68 -0.52 -10.22 -9.60
CA THR A 68 0.72 -9.74 -8.95
C THR A 68 0.44 -8.73 -7.83
N VAL A 69 -0.60 -7.90 -7.97
CA VAL A 69 -1.00 -6.95 -6.92
C VAL A 69 -1.54 -7.71 -5.72
N SER A 70 -2.43 -8.68 -5.96
CA SER A 70 -3.01 -9.52 -4.91
C SER A 70 -1.93 -10.37 -4.21
N MET A 71 -1.06 -11.05 -4.97
CA MET A 71 0.03 -11.85 -4.43
C MET A 71 0.96 -11.03 -3.53
N ARG A 72 1.36 -9.83 -3.97
CA ARG A 72 2.21 -8.93 -3.17
C ARG A 72 1.49 -8.38 -1.95
N SER A 73 0.20 -8.05 -2.09
CA SER A 73 -0.60 -7.51 -0.99
C SER A 73 -0.82 -8.54 0.13
N LEU A 74 -0.87 -9.83 -0.22
CA LEU A 74 -1.10 -10.94 0.70
C LEU A 74 0.18 -11.60 1.21
N ALA A 75 1.35 -11.26 0.64
CA ALA A 75 2.62 -11.89 0.95
C ALA A 75 2.99 -11.73 2.43
N SER A 76 3.21 -12.85 3.11
CA SER A 76 3.68 -12.88 4.50
C SER A 76 5.19 -12.64 4.59
N PRO A 77 5.74 -12.36 5.78
CA PRO A 77 7.20 -12.26 5.99
C PRO A 77 7.98 -13.53 5.61
N GLN A 78 7.31 -14.69 5.56
CA GLN A 78 7.92 -15.97 5.15
C GLN A 78 7.98 -16.13 3.63
N ASP A 79 7.18 -15.36 2.87
CA ASP A 79 7.22 -15.38 1.40
C ASP A 79 8.31 -14.42 0.89
N LEU A 80 9.54 -14.92 0.88
CA LEU A 80 10.72 -14.16 0.47
C LEU A 80 10.64 -13.66 -0.98
N ARG A 81 9.83 -14.30 -1.82
CA ARG A 81 9.70 -13.96 -3.24
C ARG A 81 8.75 -12.79 -3.46
N SER A 82 7.54 -12.90 -2.94
CA SER A 82 6.45 -11.94 -3.22
C SER A 82 6.44 -10.77 -2.24
N ARG A 83 7.03 -10.96 -1.03
CA ARG A 83 7.11 -9.91 -0.01
C ARG A 83 7.88 -8.70 -0.52
N ALA A 84 7.23 -7.53 -0.47
CA ALA A 84 7.77 -6.25 -0.93
C ALA A 84 7.10 -5.09 -0.18
N LYS A 85 7.54 -3.86 -0.45
CA LYS A 85 6.98 -2.63 0.12
C LYS A 85 5.45 -2.61 0.06
N LEU A 86 4.86 -2.94 -1.10
CA LEU A 86 3.40 -2.89 -1.28
C LEU A 86 2.66 -3.70 -0.23
N GLY A 87 3.03 -4.99 -0.05
CA GLY A 87 2.37 -5.85 0.93
C GLY A 87 2.54 -5.35 2.36
N THR A 88 3.70 -4.81 2.70
CA THR A 88 3.97 -4.24 4.01
C THR A 88 3.09 -3.03 4.29
N VAL A 89 2.95 -2.10 3.33
CA VAL A 89 2.07 -0.92 3.44
C VAL A 89 0.61 -1.36 3.56
N VAL A 90 0.13 -2.22 2.64
CA VAL A 90 -1.26 -2.68 2.61
C VAL A 90 -1.64 -3.33 3.94
N GLN A 91 -0.84 -4.28 4.43
CA GLN A 91 -1.15 -5.02 5.65
C GLN A 91 -0.93 -4.21 6.95
N SER A 92 -0.21 -3.10 6.89
CA SER A 92 -0.06 -2.19 8.04
C SER A 92 -1.25 -1.23 8.19
N LEU A 93 -1.98 -0.98 7.11
CA LEU A 93 -3.11 -0.04 7.08
C LEU A 93 -4.48 -0.73 6.93
N SER A 94 -4.49 -1.97 6.44
CA SER A 94 -5.72 -2.68 6.09
C SER A 94 -5.57 -4.20 6.21
N THR A 95 -6.69 -4.89 6.12
CA THR A 95 -6.75 -6.35 6.00
C THR A 95 -7.09 -6.70 4.55
N PRO A 96 -6.11 -7.15 3.74
CA PRO A 96 -6.37 -7.63 2.39
C PRO A 96 -6.91 -9.06 2.44
N ARG A 97 -7.87 -9.38 1.56
CA ARG A 97 -8.45 -10.71 1.40
C ARG A 97 -8.68 -11.02 -0.07
N LEU A 98 -8.20 -12.16 -0.55
CA LEU A 98 -8.48 -12.64 -1.90
C LEU A 98 -9.92 -13.17 -1.92
N LEU A 99 -10.75 -12.63 -2.81
CA LEU A 99 -12.12 -13.08 -3.01
C LEU A 99 -12.22 -14.08 -4.16
N LEU A 100 -11.58 -13.78 -5.29
CA LEU A 100 -11.54 -14.64 -6.48
C LEU A 100 -10.12 -14.70 -7.03
N THR A 101 -9.72 -15.89 -7.42
CA THR A 101 -8.44 -16.14 -8.10
C THR A 101 -8.57 -15.87 -9.61
N GLY A 102 -7.45 -15.90 -10.32
CA GLY A 102 -7.47 -15.81 -11.77
C GLY A 102 -8.19 -16.99 -12.44
N ASP A 103 -8.15 -18.16 -11.83
CA ASP A 103 -8.82 -19.35 -12.35
C ASP A 103 -10.34 -19.24 -12.21
N ASP A 104 -10.83 -18.62 -11.14
CA ASP A 104 -12.27 -18.37 -10.94
C ASP A 104 -12.84 -17.35 -11.95
N LEU A 105 -11.97 -16.47 -12.47
CA LEU A 105 -12.37 -15.42 -13.44
C LEU A 105 -12.25 -15.88 -14.89
N GLU A 106 -11.57 -16.98 -15.18
CA GLU A 106 -11.47 -17.54 -16.52
C GLU A 106 -12.65 -18.50 -16.83
N PRO A 107 -13.17 -18.55 -18.07
CA PRO A 107 -12.81 -17.69 -19.19
C PRO A 107 -13.45 -16.30 -19.13
N TYR A 108 -12.64 -15.26 -19.31
CA TYR A 108 -13.11 -13.86 -19.22
C TYR A 108 -14.27 -13.53 -20.15
N ALA A 109 -14.37 -14.23 -21.29
CA ALA A 109 -15.48 -14.04 -22.25
C ALA A 109 -16.86 -14.35 -21.64
N SER A 110 -16.91 -15.22 -20.60
CA SER A 110 -18.14 -15.59 -19.90
C SER A 110 -18.45 -14.69 -18.70
N HIS A 111 -17.41 -14.09 -18.11
CA HIS A 111 -17.52 -13.37 -16.84
C HIS A 111 -17.41 -11.85 -16.98
N MET A 112 -16.89 -11.34 -18.11
CA MET A 112 -16.65 -9.92 -18.34
C MET A 112 -17.51 -9.38 -19.46
N PHE A 113 -18.05 -8.16 -19.31
CA PHE A 113 -18.80 -7.48 -20.36
C PHE A 113 -18.07 -6.17 -20.75
N PRO A 114 -17.98 -5.84 -22.04
CA PRO A 114 -18.36 -6.66 -23.19
C PRO A 114 -17.45 -7.90 -23.33
N PRO A 115 -18.00 -9.03 -23.82
CA PRO A 115 -17.19 -10.24 -24.00
C PRO A 115 -16.01 -9.93 -24.92
N THR A 116 -14.83 -10.24 -24.43
CA THR A 116 -13.62 -10.01 -25.25
C THR A 116 -13.59 -11.02 -26.37
N PRO A 117 -13.53 -10.59 -27.67
CA PRO A 117 -13.47 -11.51 -28.77
C PRO A 117 -12.25 -12.44 -28.61
N SER A 118 -12.48 -13.73 -28.81
CA SER A 118 -11.48 -14.79 -28.58
C SER A 118 -10.37 -14.83 -29.64
N VAL A 119 -10.47 -14.05 -30.72
CA VAL A 119 -9.56 -14.14 -31.86
C VAL A 119 -9.21 -12.78 -32.43
N GLY A 120 -7.92 -12.51 -32.49
CA GLY A 120 -7.32 -11.38 -33.22
C GLY A 120 -6.08 -10.85 -32.49
N PRO A 121 -5.04 -10.41 -33.22
CA PRO A 121 -3.93 -9.73 -32.61
C PRO A 121 -4.45 -8.44 -31.99
N ARG A 122 -4.63 -8.43 -30.67
CA ARG A 122 -4.99 -7.22 -29.94
C ARG A 122 -3.78 -6.32 -29.91
N VAL A 123 -3.86 -5.21 -30.60
CA VAL A 123 -2.97 -4.09 -30.31
C VAL A 123 -3.34 -3.63 -28.90
N PRO A 124 -2.47 -3.82 -27.89
CA PRO A 124 -2.78 -3.35 -26.55
C PRO A 124 -3.01 -1.85 -26.61
N LEU A 125 -4.05 -1.35 -25.93
CA LEU A 125 -4.27 0.12 -25.80
C LEU A 125 -3.02 0.84 -25.28
N THR A 126 -2.17 0.14 -24.55
CA THR A 126 -0.87 0.61 -24.08
C THR A 126 0.13 0.89 -25.21
N SER A 127 0.00 0.24 -26.38
CA SER A 127 0.91 0.51 -27.52
C SER A 127 0.67 1.86 -28.18
N VAL A 128 -0.50 2.45 -27.98
CA VAL A 128 -0.84 3.79 -28.49
C VAL A 128 -0.27 4.89 -27.58
N LEU A 129 -0.08 4.60 -26.29
CA LEU A 129 0.32 5.59 -25.29
C LEU A 129 1.81 5.52 -24.90
N ILE A 130 2.53 4.45 -25.25
CA ILE A 130 3.95 4.27 -24.93
C ILE A 130 4.69 3.76 -26.16
N PRO A 131 5.17 4.66 -27.04
CA PRO A 131 6.07 4.25 -28.12
C PRO A 131 7.39 3.77 -27.48
N ASN A 132 7.86 2.58 -27.84
CA ASN A 132 9.15 1.97 -27.48
C ASN A 132 9.30 1.24 -26.14
N THR A 133 8.26 0.68 -25.53
CA THR A 133 8.50 -0.40 -24.60
C THR A 133 8.32 -1.74 -25.33
N ASN A 134 9.37 -2.58 -25.30
CA ASN A 134 9.28 -3.99 -25.62
C ASN A 134 8.31 -4.61 -24.61
N ILE A 135 7.03 -4.59 -24.93
CA ILE A 135 5.99 -5.26 -24.14
C ILE A 135 6.27 -6.74 -24.30
N SER A 136 7.06 -7.28 -23.37
CA SER A 136 7.31 -8.70 -23.33
C SER A 136 5.96 -9.41 -23.26
N SER A 137 5.82 -10.48 -24.05
CA SER A 137 4.65 -11.37 -24.12
C SER A 137 4.13 -11.87 -22.74
N GLY A 138 4.89 -11.63 -21.67
CA GLY A 138 4.51 -11.91 -20.29
C GLY A 138 3.38 -11.04 -19.73
N LEU A 139 3.15 -9.82 -20.25
CA LEU A 139 2.06 -8.95 -19.77
C LEU A 139 0.67 -9.45 -20.20
N LEU A 140 0.58 -10.09 -21.36
CA LEU A 140 -0.67 -10.67 -21.89
C LEU A 140 -1.12 -11.94 -21.15
N LYS A 141 -0.24 -12.56 -20.35
CA LYS A 141 -0.52 -13.77 -19.57
C LYS A 141 -0.82 -13.52 -18.09
N ARG A 142 -0.83 -12.26 -17.63
CA ARG A 142 -1.14 -11.97 -16.24
C ARG A 142 -2.63 -12.11 -15.99
N LYS A 143 -2.98 -13.04 -15.12
CA LYS A 143 -4.36 -13.25 -14.68
C LYS A 143 -4.84 -12.05 -13.87
N LEU A 144 -6.15 -11.86 -13.85
CA LEU A 144 -6.81 -10.96 -12.94
C LEU A 144 -7.23 -11.73 -11.68
N SER A 145 -7.40 -11.00 -10.59
CA SER A 145 -7.95 -11.51 -9.35
C SER A 145 -8.85 -10.47 -8.70
N VAL A 146 -9.68 -10.87 -7.76
CA VAL A 146 -10.50 -9.95 -6.97
C VAL A 146 -9.98 -9.88 -5.55
N LEU A 147 -9.50 -8.70 -5.16
CA LEU A 147 -8.93 -8.41 -3.87
C LEU A 147 -9.85 -7.47 -3.08
N GLU A 148 -10.29 -7.90 -1.91
CA GLU A 148 -10.92 -7.04 -0.92
C GLU A 148 -9.85 -6.41 -0.03
N VAL A 149 -10.03 -5.14 0.30
CA VAL A 149 -9.16 -4.39 1.22
C VAL A 149 -10.04 -3.63 2.20
N GLU A 150 -9.98 -4.02 3.46
CA GLU A 150 -10.73 -3.37 4.52
C GLU A 150 -9.77 -2.59 5.44
N PRO A 151 -9.92 -1.25 5.56
CA PRO A 151 -9.06 -0.46 6.45
C PRO A 151 -9.14 -0.96 7.90
N LEU A 152 -7.98 -1.06 8.55
CA LEU A 152 -7.92 -1.40 9.98
C LEU A 152 -8.60 -0.31 10.81
N LYS A 153 -9.27 -0.74 11.88
CA LYS A 153 -9.82 0.18 12.88
C LYS A 153 -8.68 0.95 13.56
N ASP A 154 -7.64 0.23 13.93
CA ASP A 154 -6.42 0.75 14.53
C ASP A 154 -5.24 0.36 13.63
N PRO A 155 -4.85 1.22 12.66
CA PRO A 155 -3.70 0.97 11.80
C PRO A 155 -2.42 0.78 12.61
N LEU A 156 -1.53 -0.09 12.14
CA LEU A 156 -0.26 -0.35 12.82
C LEU A 156 0.68 0.86 12.77
N ILE A 157 0.49 1.74 11.78
CA ILE A 157 1.31 2.93 11.57
C ILE A 157 0.50 4.16 11.95
N ASP A 158 1.02 4.95 12.87
CA ASP A 158 0.48 6.28 13.16
C ASP A 158 0.70 7.22 11.95
N ALA A 159 -0.23 8.13 11.72
CA ALA A 159 -0.13 9.10 10.62
C ALA A 159 1.17 9.94 10.72
N ARG A 160 1.68 10.19 11.93
CA ARG A 160 2.94 10.92 12.17
C ARG A 160 4.16 10.15 11.70
N ASP A 161 4.12 8.82 11.81
CA ASP A 161 5.26 7.94 11.52
C ASP A 161 5.24 7.46 10.05
N MET A 162 4.17 7.78 9.30
CA MET A 162 3.94 7.28 7.95
C MET A 162 5.03 7.70 6.97
N GLU A 163 5.53 8.92 7.09
CA GLU A 163 6.61 9.42 6.22
C GLU A 163 7.91 8.63 6.44
N SER A 164 8.29 8.42 7.70
CA SER A 164 9.44 7.59 8.08
C SER A 164 9.26 6.14 7.66
N PHE A 165 8.05 5.60 7.81
CA PHE A 165 7.73 4.25 7.37
C PHE A 165 7.89 4.06 5.85
N GLU A 166 7.37 5.00 5.05
CA GLU A 166 7.52 4.95 3.61
C GLU A 166 8.96 5.12 3.16
N PHE A 167 9.69 6.03 3.80
CA PHE A 167 11.10 6.26 3.53
C PHE A 167 11.93 5.00 3.80
N LEU A 168 11.76 4.39 4.96
CA LEU A 168 12.46 3.17 5.34
C LEU A 168 12.11 2.00 4.41
N THR A 169 10.82 1.75 4.19
CA THR A 169 10.39 0.64 3.33
C THR A 169 10.85 0.82 1.89
N ARG A 170 10.84 2.04 1.35
CA ARG A 170 11.34 2.34 0.00
C ARG A 170 12.81 1.99 -0.14
N ASN A 171 13.64 2.41 0.81
CA ASN A 171 15.08 2.27 0.72
C ASN A 171 15.55 0.86 1.11
N MET A 172 14.97 0.28 2.16
CA MET A 172 15.44 -1.01 2.67
C MET A 172 14.96 -2.20 1.82
N PHE A 173 13.76 -2.16 1.21
CA PHE A 173 13.33 -3.25 0.32
C PHE A 173 14.17 -3.40 -0.95
N VAL A 174 14.98 -2.41 -1.33
CA VAL A 174 16.01 -2.57 -2.38
C VAL A 174 17.04 -3.62 -1.97
N LEU A 175 17.30 -3.74 -0.67
CA LEU A 175 18.24 -4.67 -0.05
C LEU A 175 17.52 -5.77 0.75
N LYS A 176 16.37 -6.26 0.27
CA LYS A 176 15.45 -7.11 1.05
C LYS A 176 16.06 -8.38 1.65
N THR A 177 17.15 -8.90 1.05
CA THR A 177 17.86 -10.10 1.53
C THR A 177 18.96 -9.80 2.53
N LYS A 178 19.29 -8.52 2.72
CA LYS A 178 20.28 -8.05 3.69
C LYS A 178 19.66 -7.95 5.09
N THR A 179 20.52 -7.81 6.09
CA THR A 179 20.07 -7.61 7.48
C THR A 179 19.50 -6.20 7.68
N VAL A 180 18.69 -6.05 8.73
CA VAL A 180 18.14 -4.74 9.10
C VAL A 180 19.26 -3.75 9.42
N GLU A 181 20.32 -4.20 10.08
CA GLU A 181 21.47 -3.35 10.39
C GLU A 181 22.17 -2.83 9.12
N GLU A 182 22.41 -3.72 8.15
CA GLU A 182 22.99 -3.34 6.86
C GLU A 182 22.07 -2.38 6.10
N GLY A 183 20.75 -2.66 6.11
CA GLY A 183 19.76 -1.79 5.47
C GLY A 183 19.73 -0.39 6.07
N LEU A 184 19.74 -0.27 7.40
CA LEU A 184 19.76 1.03 8.07
C LEU A 184 21.06 1.80 7.81
N LYS A 185 22.22 1.13 7.79
CA LYS A 185 23.50 1.76 7.40
C LYS A 185 23.46 2.28 5.97
N HIS A 186 22.76 1.58 5.07
CA HIS A 186 22.56 2.01 3.69
C HIS A 186 21.63 3.23 3.58
N VAL A 187 20.56 3.25 4.38
CA VAL A 187 19.61 4.38 4.42
C VAL A 187 20.32 5.67 4.83
N MET A 188 21.10 5.60 5.92
CA MET A 188 21.87 6.74 6.41
C MET A 188 22.96 6.29 7.40
N PRO A 189 24.15 6.88 7.35
CA PRO A 189 25.18 6.64 8.36
C PRO A 189 24.68 6.93 9.77
N GLY A 190 24.82 5.95 10.65
CA GLY A 190 24.36 6.04 12.05
C GLY A 190 22.89 5.68 12.29
N ALA A 191 22.07 5.47 11.25
CA ALA A 191 20.67 5.08 11.42
C ALA A 191 20.49 3.73 12.14
N ASN A 192 21.49 2.85 12.07
CA ASN A 192 21.47 1.58 12.81
C ASN A 192 21.45 1.78 14.36
N ASN A 193 21.74 2.97 14.87
CA ASN A 193 21.61 3.26 16.30
C ASN A 193 20.16 3.19 16.79
N VAL A 194 19.16 3.34 15.92
CA VAL A 194 17.74 3.20 16.30
C VAL A 194 17.43 1.78 16.81
N LEU A 195 18.19 0.76 16.40
CA LEU A 195 18.03 -0.62 16.86
C LEU A 195 18.25 -0.78 18.36
N ARG A 196 19.00 0.14 19.00
CA ARG A 196 19.16 0.13 20.46
C ARG A 196 17.83 0.33 21.18
N LEU A 197 16.90 1.10 20.59
CA LEU A 197 15.56 1.35 21.13
C LEU A 197 14.62 0.15 20.95
N LEU A 198 14.94 -0.75 20.03
CA LEU A 198 14.16 -1.92 19.65
C LEU A 198 14.79 -3.23 20.14
N SER A 199 15.88 -3.14 20.91
CA SER A 199 16.56 -4.28 21.51
C SER A 199 15.71 -4.92 22.61
N PRO A 200 15.76 -6.25 22.79
CA PRO A 200 15.11 -6.95 23.90
C PRO A 200 15.47 -6.41 25.27
N SER A 201 16.68 -5.87 25.41
CA SER A 201 17.18 -5.28 26.68
C SER A 201 16.62 -3.89 26.97
N HIS A 202 16.01 -3.24 26.00
CA HIS A 202 15.49 -1.89 26.18
C HIS A 202 14.17 -1.91 26.99
N PRO A 203 14.00 -1.07 28.02
CA PRO A 203 12.82 -1.09 28.89
C PRO A 203 11.49 -1.00 28.15
N ARG A 204 11.44 -0.25 27.06
CA ARG A 204 10.25 -0.07 26.21
C ARG A 204 9.79 -1.38 25.54
N MET A 205 10.69 -2.34 25.32
CA MET A 205 10.38 -3.61 24.63
C MET A 205 9.90 -4.70 25.59
N ARG A 206 9.91 -4.47 26.89
CA ARG A 206 9.45 -5.46 27.90
C ARG A 206 7.98 -5.85 27.69
N ASP A 207 7.14 -4.85 27.44
CA ASP A 207 5.69 -5.04 27.28
C ASP A 207 5.29 -5.20 25.78
N ARG A 208 6.27 -5.22 24.87
CA ARG A 208 6.08 -5.26 23.42
C ARG A 208 7.07 -6.21 22.74
N PRO A 209 7.12 -7.48 23.14
CA PRO A 209 8.11 -8.43 22.62
C PRO A 209 8.00 -8.66 21.10
N GLU A 210 6.78 -8.52 20.53
CA GLU A 210 6.52 -8.64 19.09
C GLU A 210 7.05 -7.45 18.27
N ASP A 211 7.41 -6.35 18.92
CA ASP A 211 7.95 -5.15 18.30
C ASP A 211 9.50 -5.15 18.27
N VAL A 212 10.12 -6.11 18.97
CA VAL A 212 11.58 -6.25 19.01
C VAL A 212 12.15 -6.50 17.62
N VAL A 213 13.19 -5.75 17.27
CA VAL A 213 13.90 -5.90 16.00
C VAL A 213 15.37 -6.25 16.29
N LEU A 214 15.78 -7.43 15.79
CA LEU A 214 17.17 -7.87 15.91
C LEU A 214 17.99 -7.34 14.71
N PRO A 215 19.25 -6.94 14.93
CA PRO A 215 20.13 -6.38 13.89
C PRO A 215 20.35 -7.31 12.69
N ASP A 216 20.42 -8.61 12.94
CA ASP A 216 20.70 -9.67 11.97
C ASP A 216 19.46 -10.22 11.26
N THR A 217 18.26 -9.77 11.63
CA THR A 217 17.01 -10.16 10.95
C THR A 217 17.06 -9.72 9.49
N PRO A 218 16.76 -10.59 8.51
CA PRO A 218 16.62 -10.19 7.12
C PRO A 218 15.46 -9.21 6.95
N ILE A 219 15.65 -8.15 6.16
CA ILE A 219 14.67 -7.07 5.95
C ILE A 219 13.31 -7.62 5.49
N VAL A 220 13.32 -8.60 4.58
CA VAL A 220 12.10 -9.21 4.04
C VAL A 220 11.29 -9.97 5.09
N GLN A 221 11.94 -10.44 6.18
CA GLN A 221 11.30 -11.21 7.24
C GLN A 221 10.70 -10.35 8.36
N LEU A 222 10.94 -9.04 8.35
CA LEU A 222 10.32 -8.15 9.32
C LEU A 222 8.79 -8.24 9.24
N THR A 223 8.16 -8.43 10.38
CA THR A 223 6.70 -8.35 10.53
C THR A 223 6.23 -6.91 10.34
N ASN A 224 4.94 -6.72 10.08
CA ASN A 224 4.39 -5.38 9.93
C ASN A 224 4.49 -4.56 11.23
N ARG A 225 4.39 -5.22 12.40
CA ARG A 225 4.58 -4.57 13.70
C ARG A 225 6.03 -4.12 13.90
N GLN A 226 6.99 -4.95 13.54
CA GLN A 226 8.41 -4.60 13.59
C GLN A 226 8.73 -3.42 12.65
N TRP A 227 8.13 -3.38 11.46
CA TRP A 227 8.25 -2.23 10.56
C TRP A 227 7.66 -0.96 11.17
N ALA A 228 6.50 -1.05 11.84
CA ALA A 228 5.89 0.07 12.54
C ALA A 228 6.78 0.60 13.66
N SER A 229 7.30 -0.31 14.50
CA SER A 229 8.20 0.05 15.60
C SER A 229 9.51 0.64 15.11
N LEU A 230 10.04 0.15 13.99
CA LEU A 230 11.23 0.70 13.34
C LEU A 230 10.98 2.12 12.82
N ALA A 231 9.82 2.36 12.21
CA ALA A 231 9.42 3.69 11.73
C ALA A 231 9.24 4.68 12.89
N GLU A 232 8.58 4.25 13.97
CA GLU A 232 8.40 5.06 15.18
C GLU A 232 9.76 5.42 15.83
N ALA A 233 10.69 4.46 15.91
CA ALA A 233 12.03 4.69 16.45
C ALA A 233 12.85 5.64 15.55
N PHE A 234 12.73 5.50 14.24
CA PHE A 234 13.40 6.35 13.26
C PHE A 234 12.82 7.77 13.28
N GLU A 235 11.50 7.93 13.41
CA GLU A 235 10.83 9.24 13.52
C GLU A 235 11.38 10.04 14.71
N LYS A 236 11.62 9.36 15.82
CA LYS A 236 12.15 9.95 17.06
C LYS A 236 13.67 10.11 17.07
N TRP A 237 14.36 9.64 16.04
CA TRP A 237 15.81 9.71 15.98
C TRP A 237 16.27 11.15 15.73
N PRO A 238 17.14 11.73 16.61
CA PRO A 238 17.52 13.15 16.52
C PRO A 238 18.25 13.55 15.22
N PHE A 239 18.82 12.56 14.52
CA PHE A 239 19.55 12.78 13.28
C PHE A 239 18.76 12.31 12.05
N LYS A 240 17.45 12.14 12.19
CA LYS A 240 16.58 11.84 11.05
C LYS A 240 16.74 12.92 9.98
N PRO A 241 16.99 12.54 8.72
CA PRO A 241 17.06 13.52 7.64
C PRO A 241 15.69 14.16 7.39
N THR A 242 15.68 15.36 6.85
CA THR A 242 14.44 15.91 6.27
C THR A 242 14.06 15.06 5.07
N ILE A 243 12.91 14.40 5.14
CA ILE A 243 12.44 13.54 4.09
C ILE A 243 11.62 14.41 3.13
N TYR A 244 12.12 14.59 1.90
CA TYR A 244 11.36 15.21 0.84
C TYR A 244 10.57 14.13 0.10
N MET A 245 9.30 13.98 0.46
CA MET A 245 8.38 13.13 -0.27
C MET A 245 7.83 13.91 -1.47
N ASP A 246 8.37 13.60 -2.63
CA ASP A 246 7.99 14.03 -3.98
C ASP A 246 7.33 15.42 -4.16
N GLU A 247 7.87 16.23 -5.04
CA GLU A 247 7.46 17.62 -5.37
C GLU A 247 5.95 17.80 -5.69
N GLY A 248 5.22 16.72 -5.90
CA GLY A 248 3.76 16.76 -6.10
C GLY A 248 2.97 17.26 -4.90
N ARG A 249 3.45 17.05 -3.66
CA ARG A 249 2.77 17.53 -2.43
C ARG A 249 3.03 19.00 -2.15
N ILE A 250 4.19 19.54 -2.57
CA ILE A 250 4.54 20.95 -2.36
C ILE A 250 3.57 21.87 -3.12
N ARG A 251 3.10 21.46 -4.30
CA ARG A 251 2.12 22.24 -5.07
C ARG A 251 0.76 22.35 -4.39
N HIS A 252 0.30 21.31 -3.68
CA HIS A 252 -0.98 21.38 -2.95
C HIS A 252 -0.90 22.28 -1.71
N GLN A 253 0.21 22.26 -0.96
CA GLN A 253 0.37 23.11 0.21
C GLN A 253 0.52 24.60 -0.16
N LEU A 254 1.15 24.89 -1.31
CA LEU A 254 1.26 26.27 -1.80
C LEU A 254 -0.04 26.79 -2.39
N SER A 255 -0.94 25.94 -2.92
CA SER A 255 -2.26 26.37 -3.39
C SER A 255 -3.22 26.68 -2.23
N ASP A 256 -3.13 25.94 -1.13
CA ASP A 256 -3.98 26.14 0.06
C ASP A 256 -3.54 27.34 0.93
N SER A 257 -2.30 27.84 0.73
CA SER A 257 -1.78 29.02 1.42
C SER A 257 -2.00 30.34 0.65
N LEU A 258 -2.56 30.27 -0.56
CA LEU A 258 -2.84 31.41 -1.43
C LEU A 258 -4.35 31.69 -1.64
N VAL A 259 -5.22 30.99 -0.89
CA VAL A 259 -6.65 31.23 -0.77
C VAL A 259 -6.96 31.59 0.68
#